data_12ae129df30856649b641cb449d610ac
#
_entry.id   12ae129df30856649b641cb449d610ac
#
_cell.length_a   1.000
_cell.length_b   1.000
_cell.length_c   1.000
_cell.angle_alpha   90.00
_cell.angle_beta   90.00
_cell.angle_gamma   90.00
#
_symmetry.space_group_name_H-M   'P 1'
#
loop_
_entity.id
_entity.type
_entity.pdbx_description
1 polymer ?
#
loop_
_entity_poly.entity_id
_entity_poly.type
_entity_poly.pdbx_seq_one_letter_code
_entity_poly.pdbx_strand_id
1 'polypeptide(L)'
;MELGDLLVAVPLGLLAGALAGLLGIGGGLIFAPLLLWMGLSPHQALATSTFAIVPTAMGGSVTHLRQRSIPWREGLILGVSAFLSALLFSRLGRLADGWHLLLLQSVMYLVLTVTIRSEEVEAASDAVAPLPLLGLGGVGVVAGLAGGLLGLGGGLVMVPLMVRTLSVPIRLAIRFSSLAVACSASAASLQFLVEGRGQPSMGLLLGGTAAVAAQWSASRLDQVRPGLLATLLRALALLLALDSGRRALQLALQMP
;
A
#
# COMPACT_ATOMS: atom_id res chain seq x y z
N MET A 1 -21.28 -14.56 -5.48
CA MET A 1 -21.21 -13.31 -4.71
C MET A 1 -22.63 -12.95 -4.37
N GLU A 2 -22.98 -13.00 -3.13
CA GLU A 2 -24.35 -12.72 -2.68
C GLU A 2 -24.57 -11.20 -2.59
N LEU A 3 -25.85 -10.78 -2.67
CA LEU A 3 -26.21 -9.34 -2.58
C LEU A 3 -25.70 -8.70 -1.28
N GLY A 4 -25.60 -9.51 -0.21
CA GLY A 4 -25.03 -9.11 1.07
C GLY A 4 -23.54 -8.74 1.01
N ASP A 5 -22.75 -9.47 0.23
CA ASP A 5 -21.32 -9.19 0.05
C ASP A 5 -21.11 -7.84 -0.65
N LEU A 6 -21.95 -7.50 -1.61
CA LEU A 6 -21.92 -6.22 -2.32
C LEU A 6 -22.26 -5.03 -1.42
N LEU A 7 -23.27 -5.18 -0.55
CA LEU A 7 -23.71 -4.13 0.37
C LEU A 7 -22.61 -3.75 1.40
N VAL A 8 -21.75 -4.70 1.75
CA VAL A 8 -20.62 -4.47 2.66
C VAL A 8 -19.37 -4.01 1.90
N ALA A 9 -19.10 -4.61 0.74
CA ALA A 9 -17.90 -4.34 -0.04
C ALA A 9 -17.84 -2.90 -0.59
N VAL A 10 -18.98 -2.34 -1.04
CA VAL A 10 -19.01 -0.98 -1.62
C VAL A 10 -18.65 0.10 -0.60
N PRO A 11 -19.28 0.22 0.59
CA PRO A 11 -18.90 1.23 1.58
C PRO A 11 -17.46 1.07 2.06
N LEU A 12 -17.02 -0.17 2.27
CA LEU A 12 -15.65 -0.45 2.70
C LEU A 12 -14.64 -0.13 1.61
N GLY A 13 -14.96 -0.42 0.34
CA GLY A 13 -14.17 0.00 -0.81
C GLY A 13 -14.02 1.53 -0.89
N LEU A 14 -15.11 2.27 -0.71
CA LEU A 14 -15.09 3.74 -0.71
C LEU A 14 -14.22 4.30 0.44
N LEU A 15 -14.37 3.76 1.65
CA LEU A 15 -13.53 4.16 2.80
C LEU A 15 -12.06 3.83 2.58
N ALA A 16 -11.77 2.61 2.12
CA ALA A 16 -10.42 2.20 1.79
C ALA A 16 -9.80 3.08 0.70
N GLY A 17 -10.57 3.40 -0.33
CA GLY A 17 -10.14 4.29 -1.42
C GLY A 17 -9.87 5.71 -0.94
N ALA A 18 -10.74 6.27 -0.10
CA ALA A 18 -10.55 7.61 0.45
C ALA A 18 -9.24 7.71 1.26
N LEU A 19 -8.98 6.75 2.14
CA LEU A 19 -7.73 6.68 2.89
C LEU A 19 -6.52 6.40 1.97
N ALA A 20 -6.68 5.53 0.98
CA ALA A 20 -5.63 5.21 0.03
C ALA A 20 -5.16 6.43 -0.77
N GLY A 21 -6.09 7.26 -1.25
CA GLY A 21 -5.78 8.46 -2.02
C GLY A 21 -5.12 9.55 -1.19
N LEU A 22 -5.53 9.72 0.08
CA LEU A 22 -4.91 10.68 1.01
C LEU A 22 -3.53 10.24 1.49
N LEU A 23 -3.31 8.94 1.69
CA LEU A 23 -2.09 8.43 2.30
C LEU A 23 -1.11 7.81 1.29
N GLY A 24 -1.52 7.67 0.03
CA GLY A 24 -0.69 7.08 -1.01
C GLY A 24 -0.37 5.59 -0.84
N ILE A 25 -1.19 4.87 -0.06
CA ILE A 25 -0.94 3.48 0.34
C ILE A 25 -1.61 2.44 -0.59
N GLY A 26 -2.39 2.89 -1.57
CA GLY A 26 -3.06 2.02 -2.53
C GLY A 26 -4.21 1.17 -1.96
N GLY A 27 -4.58 1.35 -0.69
CA GLY A 27 -5.69 0.63 -0.04
C GLY A 27 -5.37 -0.78 0.46
N GLY A 28 -4.20 -1.33 0.15
CA GLY A 28 -3.81 -2.71 0.52
C GLY A 28 -3.84 -2.98 2.02
N LEU A 29 -3.59 -1.94 2.81
CA LEU A 29 -3.71 -1.98 4.27
C LEU A 29 -5.10 -2.37 4.76
N ILE A 30 -6.13 -1.94 4.05
CA ILE A 30 -7.53 -2.14 4.47
C ILE A 30 -8.10 -3.39 3.80
N PHE A 31 -7.74 -3.63 2.53
CA PHE A 31 -8.28 -4.77 1.80
C PHE A 31 -7.82 -6.11 2.36
N ALA A 32 -6.54 -6.26 2.72
CA ALA A 32 -6.04 -7.54 3.23
C ALA A 32 -6.72 -7.95 4.54
N PRO A 33 -6.81 -7.13 5.60
CA PRO A 33 -7.58 -7.46 6.80
C PRO A 33 -9.06 -7.72 6.53
N LEU A 34 -9.67 -6.92 5.66
CA LEU A 34 -11.08 -7.09 5.28
C LEU A 34 -11.33 -8.48 4.69
N LEU A 35 -10.49 -8.89 3.74
CA LEU A 35 -10.60 -10.18 3.08
C LEU A 35 -10.33 -11.36 4.04
N LEU A 36 -9.43 -11.16 5.02
CA LEU A 36 -9.23 -12.11 6.12
C LEU A 36 -10.48 -12.22 7.01
N TRP A 37 -11.17 -11.12 7.29
CA TRP A 37 -12.43 -11.15 8.05
C TRP A 37 -13.56 -11.83 7.28
N MET A 38 -13.52 -11.76 5.95
CA MET A 38 -14.46 -12.48 5.07
C MET A 38 -14.12 -13.99 4.95
N GLY A 39 -13.11 -14.48 5.68
CA GLY A 39 -12.77 -15.91 5.74
C GLY A 39 -11.79 -16.39 4.67
N LEU A 40 -11.18 -15.51 3.88
CA LEU A 40 -10.13 -15.92 2.96
C LEU A 40 -8.87 -16.34 3.73
N SER A 41 -8.16 -17.35 3.22
CA SER A 41 -6.84 -17.71 3.76
C SER A 41 -5.84 -16.55 3.58
N PRO A 42 -4.75 -16.48 4.37
CA PRO A 42 -3.77 -15.40 4.27
C PRO A 42 -3.25 -15.20 2.85
N HIS A 43 -2.87 -16.27 2.16
CA HIS A 43 -2.41 -16.20 0.78
C HIS A 43 -3.46 -15.68 -0.20
N GLN A 44 -4.71 -16.12 -0.04
CA GLN A 44 -5.82 -15.65 -0.87
C GLN A 44 -6.14 -14.18 -0.59
N ALA A 45 -6.18 -13.77 0.68
CA ALA A 45 -6.46 -12.40 1.08
C ALA A 45 -5.40 -11.43 0.55
N LEU A 46 -4.11 -11.77 0.70
CA LEU A 46 -2.99 -10.97 0.20
C LEU A 46 -3.01 -10.85 -1.33
N ALA A 47 -3.25 -11.95 -2.05
CA ALA A 47 -3.34 -11.92 -3.50
C ALA A 47 -4.57 -11.12 -3.99
N THR A 48 -5.74 -11.35 -3.38
CA THR A 48 -6.99 -10.64 -3.73
C THR A 48 -6.88 -9.15 -3.44
N SER A 49 -6.26 -8.76 -2.30
CA SER A 49 -6.02 -7.35 -1.97
C SER A 49 -5.15 -6.67 -3.03
N THR A 50 -4.16 -7.39 -3.57
CA THR A 50 -3.27 -6.83 -4.60
C THR A 50 -4.04 -6.48 -5.87
N PHE A 51 -5.00 -7.33 -6.28
CA PHE A 51 -5.90 -6.99 -7.40
C PHE A 51 -6.77 -5.76 -7.12
N ALA A 52 -7.18 -5.53 -5.87
CA ALA A 52 -7.91 -4.32 -5.50
C ALA A 52 -7.02 -3.07 -5.46
N ILE A 53 -5.76 -3.22 -5.08
CA ILE A 53 -4.79 -2.11 -5.03
C ILE A 53 -4.54 -1.51 -6.41
N VAL A 54 -4.48 -2.32 -7.47
CA VAL A 54 -4.18 -1.83 -8.83
C VAL A 54 -5.13 -0.70 -9.24
N PRO A 55 -6.45 -0.90 -9.36
CA PRO A 55 -7.35 0.18 -9.76
C PRO A 55 -7.38 1.33 -8.74
N THR A 56 -7.28 1.04 -7.44
CA THR A 56 -7.27 2.08 -6.40
C THR A 56 -6.06 3.01 -6.52
N ALA A 57 -4.86 2.46 -6.63
CA ALA A 57 -3.63 3.22 -6.78
C ALA A 57 -3.56 3.94 -8.14
N MET A 58 -4.09 3.34 -9.20
CA MET A 58 -4.25 4.01 -10.50
C MET A 58 -5.17 5.23 -10.40
N GLY A 59 -6.29 5.14 -9.68
CA GLY A 59 -7.19 6.27 -9.45
C GLY A 59 -6.47 7.47 -8.81
N GLY A 60 -5.71 7.23 -7.73
CA GLY A 60 -4.86 8.24 -7.08
C GLY A 60 -3.76 8.77 -8.02
N SER A 61 -3.04 7.88 -8.68
CA SER A 61 -1.93 8.24 -9.58
C SER A 61 -2.36 9.08 -10.77
N VAL A 62 -3.50 8.73 -11.39
CA VAL A 62 -4.05 9.50 -12.52
C VAL A 62 -4.33 10.96 -12.12
N THR A 63 -4.85 11.18 -10.92
CA THR A 63 -5.06 12.53 -10.38
C THR A 63 -3.74 13.29 -10.30
N HIS A 64 -2.72 12.72 -9.69
CA HIS A 64 -1.41 13.35 -9.51
C HIS A 64 -0.68 13.59 -10.85
N LEU A 65 -0.79 12.68 -11.81
CA LEU A 65 -0.23 12.84 -13.15
C LEU A 65 -0.94 13.95 -13.93
N ARG A 66 -2.28 14.02 -13.87
CA ARG A 66 -3.06 15.11 -14.50
C ARG A 66 -2.70 16.49 -13.94
N GLN A 67 -2.45 16.57 -12.64
CA GLN A 67 -2.01 17.78 -11.96
C GLN A 67 -0.54 18.13 -12.23
N ARG A 68 0.21 17.29 -12.98
CA ARG A 68 1.65 17.43 -13.23
C ARG A 68 2.46 17.63 -11.95
N SER A 69 2.02 16.99 -10.87
CA SER A 69 2.57 17.17 -9.52
C SER A 69 3.65 16.15 -9.15
N ILE A 70 4.04 15.28 -10.10
CA ILE A 70 5.09 14.28 -9.94
C ILE A 70 6.20 14.57 -10.96
N PRO A 71 7.46 14.80 -10.53
CA PRO A 71 8.61 14.80 -11.40
C PRO A 71 8.74 13.44 -12.11
N TRP A 72 8.73 13.42 -13.44
CA TRP A 72 8.55 12.19 -14.21
C TRP A 72 9.75 11.23 -14.13
N ARG A 73 10.98 11.78 -14.08
CA ARG A 73 12.22 10.98 -13.98
C ARG A 73 12.30 10.20 -12.69
N GLU A 74 12.08 10.89 -11.60
CA GLU A 74 12.07 10.35 -10.24
C GLU A 74 10.94 9.33 -10.07
N GLY A 75 9.76 9.67 -10.57
CA GLY A 75 8.60 8.76 -10.57
C GLY A 75 8.84 7.49 -11.38
N LEU A 76 9.52 7.60 -12.53
CA LEU A 76 9.86 6.44 -13.36
C LEU A 76 10.85 5.51 -12.67
N ILE A 77 11.94 6.04 -12.10
CA ILE A 77 12.95 5.24 -11.38
C ILE A 77 12.30 4.49 -10.22
N LEU A 78 11.50 5.21 -9.41
CA LEU A 78 10.80 4.63 -8.28
C LEU A 78 9.79 3.55 -8.73
N GLY A 79 9.00 3.83 -9.76
CA GLY A 79 8.01 2.91 -10.31
C GLY A 79 8.63 1.64 -10.90
N VAL A 80 9.68 1.79 -11.72
CA VAL A 80 10.38 0.65 -12.34
C VAL A 80 11.07 -0.22 -11.29
N SER A 81 11.79 0.38 -10.35
CA SER A 81 12.45 -0.38 -9.27
C SER A 81 11.43 -1.12 -8.39
N ALA A 82 10.30 -0.49 -8.06
CA ALA A 82 9.21 -1.12 -7.33
C ALA A 82 8.55 -2.25 -8.13
N PHE A 83 8.34 -2.08 -9.44
CA PHE A 83 7.79 -3.09 -10.33
C PHE A 83 8.68 -4.34 -10.39
N LEU A 84 9.96 -4.16 -10.72
CA LEU A 84 10.91 -5.26 -10.85
C LEU A 84 11.11 -6.01 -9.53
N SER A 85 11.24 -5.29 -8.44
CA SER A 85 11.34 -5.86 -7.10
C SER A 85 10.08 -6.63 -6.73
N ALA A 86 8.88 -6.08 -6.94
CA ALA A 86 7.63 -6.76 -6.65
C ALA A 86 7.45 -8.04 -7.48
N LEU A 87 7.85 -8.02 -8.75
CA LEU A 87 7.80 -9.20 -9.61
C LEU A 87 8.70 -10.34 -9.10
N LEU A 88 9.89 -10.00 -8.60
CA LEU A 88 10.82 -10.96 -8.01
C LEU A 88 10.30 -11.51 -6.68
N PHE A 89 9.91 -10.65 -5.76
CA PHE A 89 9.55 -11.02 -4.39
C PHE A 89 8.15 -11.62 -4.26
N SER A 90 7.23 -11.38 -5.21
CA SER A 90 5.92 -12.04 -5.23
C SER A 90 6.01 -13.57 -5.39
N ARG A 91 7.06 -14.05 -6.07
CA ARG A 91 7.37 -15.49 -6.17
C ARG A 91 7.82 -16.09 -4.85
N LEU A 92 8.60 -15.36 -4.07
CA LEU A 92 9.14 -15.83 -2.78
C LEU A 92 8.04 -15.92 -1.71
N GLY A 93 7.02 -15.09 -1.76
CA GLY A 93 5.88 -15.16 -0.83
C GLY A 93 5.12 -16.49 -0.85
N ARG A 94 5.26 -17.27 -1.93
CA ARG A 94 4.69 -18.62 -2.02
C ARG A 94 5.39 -19.64 -1.12
N LEU A 95 6.67 -19.42 -0.85
CA LEU A 95 7.50 -20.35 -0.07
C LEU A 95 7.32 -20.16 1.45
N ALA A 96 6.68 -19.09 1.88
CA ALA A 96 6.44 -18.79 3.29
C ALA A 96 5.04 -19.27 3.71
N ASP A 97 4.90 -19.79 4.91
CA ASP A 97 3.60 -20.11 5.49
C ASP A 97 2.80 -18.83 5.78
N GLY A 98 1.49 -18.96 5.81
CA GLY A 98 0.60 -17.80 6.00
C GLY A 98 0.87 -17.02 7.30
N TRP A 99 1.22 -17.70 8.39
CA TRP A 99 1.53 -17.04 9.67
C TRP A 99 2.85 -16.24 9.62
N HIS A 100 3.86 -16.71 8.87
CA HIS A 100 5.10 -15.97 8.65
C HIS A 100 4.85 -14.66 7.90
N LEU A 101 3.96 -14.70 6.89
CA LEU A 101 3.60 -13.49 6.14
C LEU A 101 2.88 -12.46 7.01
N LEU A 102 1.92 -12.92 7.85
CA LEU A 102 1.21 -12.04 8.77
C LEU A 102 2.11 -11.50 9.89
N LEU A 103 3.04 -12.31 10.39
CA LEU A 103 4.03 -11.87 11.36
C LEU A 103 4.95 -10.80 10.80
N LEU A 104 5.50 -11.04 9.60
CA LEU A 104 6.36 -10.09 8.91
C LEU A 104 5.60 -8.78 8.62
N GLN A 105 4.33 -8.89 8.23
CA GLN A 105 3.44 -7.75 8.03
C GLN A 105 3.23 -6.96 9.32
N SER A 106 2.97 -7.64 10.45
CA SER A 106 2.81 -7.02 11.75
C SER A 106 4.07 -6.29 12.20
N VAL A 107 5.22 -6.95 12.11
CA VAL A 107 6.53 -6.34 12.44
C VAL A 107 6.79 -5.10 11.58
N MET A 108 6.53 -5.17 10.29
CA MET A 108 6.69 -4.05 9.39
C MET A 108 5.79 -2.86 9.80
N TYR A 109 4.52 -3.10 10.11
CA TYR A 109 3.61 -2.06 10.59
C TYR A 109 4.05 -1.44 11.91
N LEU A 110 4.58 -2.26 12.82
CA LEU A 110 5.09 -1.80 14.12
C LEU A 110 6.32 -0.89 13.92
N VAL A 111 7.26 -1.31 13.08
CA VAL A 111 8.45 -0.50 12.72
C VAL A 111 8.01 0.84 12.13
N LEU A 112 7.03 0.84 11.23
CA LEU A 112 6.50 2.06 10.62
C LEU A 112 5.85 2.99 11.66
N THR A 113 5.07 2.43 12.59
CA THR A 113 4.43 3.19 13.67
C THR A 113 5.44 3.97 14.51
N VAL A 114 6.59 3.33 14.81
CA VAL A 114 7.68 3.95 15.59
C VAL A 114 8.49 4.93 14.73
N THR A 115 8.60 4.65 13.43
CA THR A 115 9.44 5.45 12.52
C THR A 115 8.77 6.76 12.10
N ILE A 116 7.43 6.83 12.03
CA ILE A 116 6.70 8.04 11.65
C ILE A 116 6.68 9.02 12.82
N ARG A 117 7.41 10.15 12.70
CA ARG A 117 7.37 11.26 13.66
C ARG A 117 6.70 12.48 13.01
N SER A 118 5.67 13.00 13.66
CA SER A 118 4.89 14.13 13.13
C SER A 118 5.73 15.41 12.99
N GLU A 119 6.70 15.62 13.87
CA GLU A 119 7.58 16.78 13.86
C GLU A 119 8.55 16.78 12.66
N GLU A 120 9.11 15.63 12.29
CA GLU A 120 9.99 15.48 11.13
C GLU A 120 9.23 15.69 9.81
N VAL A 121 7.94 15.36 9.81
CA VAL A 121 7.06 15.51 8.66
C VAL A 121 6.72 16.98 8.38
N GLU A 122 6.56 17.79 9.42
CA GLU A 122 6.33 19.24 9.30
C GLU A 122 7.60 19.98 8.87
N ALA A 123 8.76 19.59 9.40
CA ALA A 123 10.05 20.19 9.05
C ALA A 123 10.48 19.92 7.59
N ALA A 124 10.13 18.77 7.03
CA ALA A 124 10.43 18.41 5.64
C ALA A 124 9.52 19.13 4.61
N SER A 125 8.57 19.93 5.06
CA SER A 125 7.53 20.52 4.20
C SER A 125 8.05 21.60 3.22
N ASP A 126 9.22 22.20 3.47
CA ASP A 126 9.65 23.42 2.75
C ASP A 126 10.92 23.26 1.89
N ALA A 127 11.62 22.14 1.91
CA ALA A 127 12.89 21.96 1.20
C ALA A 127 12.76 21.04 -0.01
N VAL A 128 12.72 21.62 -1.20
CA VAL A 128 12.88 20.87 -2.46
C VAL A 128 14.37 20.83 -2.83
N ALA A 129 15.12 19.94 -2.20
CA ALA A 129 16.47 19.60 -2.66
C ALA A 129 16.40 18.64 -3.86
N PRO A 130 17.40 18.62 -4.76
CA PRO A 130 17.44 17.63 -5.85
C PRO A 130 17.41 16.22 -5.25
N LEU A 131 16.41 15.43 -5.68
CA LEU A 131 16.16 14.10 -5.11
C LEU A 131 17.23 13.10 -5.59
N PRO A 132 17.88 12.36 -4.70
CA PRO A 132 18.90 11.37 -5.06
C PRO A 132 18.23 10.18 -5.77
N LEU A 133 18.48 10.03 -7.08
CA LEU A 133 17.87 8.98 -7.92
C LEU A 133 18.18 7.56 -7.40
N LEU A 134 19.42 7.33 -6.91
CA LEU A 134 19.79 6.05 -6.30
C LEU A 134 19.02 5.77 -5.02
N GLY A 135 18.80 6.80 -4.18
CA GLY A 135 17.98 6.69 -2.98
C GLY A 135 16.54 6.32 -3.30
N LEU A 136 15.95 6.97 -4.32
CA LEU A 136 14.60 6.65 -4.80
C LEU A 136 14.51 5.23 -5.35
N GLY A 137 15.52 4.78 -6.11
CA GLY A 137 15.62 3.39 -6.57
C GLY A 137 15.63 2.40 -5.41
N GLY A 138 16.43 2.67 -4.37
CA GLY A 138 16.48 1.86 -3.15
C GLY A 138 15.13 1.80 -2.41
N VAL A 139 14.45 2.94 -2.28
CA VAL A 139 13.09 3.00 -1.71
C VAL A 139 12.12 2.15 -2.55
N GLY A 140 12.20 2.24 -3.88
CA GLY A 140 11.36 1.44 -4.78
C GLY A 140 11.60 -0.07 -4.61
N VAL A 141 12.86 -0.50 -4.45
CA VAL A 141 13.19 -1.91 -4.18
C VAL A 141 12.58 -2.38 -2.87
N VAL A 142 12.73 -1.63 -1.78
CA VAL A 142 12.14 -1.99 -0.47
C VAL A 142 10.61 -2.02 -0.54
N ALA A 143 10.01 -1.08 -1.22
CA ALA A 143 8.57 -1.02 -1.39
C ALA A 143 8.04 -2.16 -2.26
N GLY A 144 8.76 -2.51 -3.34
CA GLY A 144 8.42 -3.64 -4.20
C GLY A 144 8.55 -4.98 -3.47
N LEU A 145 9.55 -5.13 -2.60
CA LEU A 145 9.68 -6.28 -1.71
C LEU A 145 8.42 -6.40 -0.81
N ALA A 146 8.07 -5.33 -0.10
CA ALA A 146 6.89 -5.31 0.76
C ALA A 146 5.60 -5.53 -0.03
N GLY A 147 5.47 -4.91 -1.21
CA GLY A 147 4.31 -5.06 -2.09
C GLY A 147 4.16 -6.46 -2.66
N GLY A 148 5.25 -7.04 -3.16
CA GLY A 148 5.27 -8.36 -3.78
C GLY A 148 5.12 -9.50 -2.77
N LEU A 149 5.85 -9.43 -1.65
CA LEU A 149 5.83 -10.47 -0.63
C LEU A 149 4.54 -10.45 0.20
N LEU A 150 4.11 -9.28 0.64
CA LEU A 150 3.01 -9.10 1.60
C LEU A 150 1.69 -8.66 0.97
N GLY A 151 1.65 -8.44 -0.35
CA GLY A 151 0.42 -8.03 -1.02
C GLY A 151 -0.13 -6.66 -0.59
N LEU A 152 0.73 -5.78 -0.06
CA LEU A 152 0.34 -4.48 0.50
C LEU A 152 0.54 -3.30 -0.48
N GLY A 153 1.09 -3.57 -1.65
CA GLY A 153 1.46 -2.54 -2.62
C GLY A 153 2.68 -1.69 -2.22
N GLY A 154 3.25 -1.88 -1.02
CA GLY A 154 4.48 -1.22 -0.56
C GLY A 154 4.33 0.25 -0.14
N GLY A 155 3.18 0.90 -0.35
CA GLY A 155 2.99 2.32 -0.13
C GLY A 155 3.20 2.77 1.32
N LEU A 156 2.81 1.93 2.27
CA LEU A 156 2.97 2.24 3.68
C LEU A 156 4.44 2.38 4.09
N VAL A 157 5.32 1.56 3.53
CA VAL A 157 6.77 1.61 3.80
C VAL A 157 7.41 2.79 3.09
N MET A 158 6.95 3.07 1.88
CA MET A 158 7.56 4.03 0.97
C MET A 158 7.48 5.46 1.49
N VAL A 159 6.30 5.88 1.97
CA VAL A 159 6.10 7.25 2.43
C VAL A 159 7.05 7.61 3.59
N PRO A 160 7.06 6.89 4.73
CA PRO A 160 7.96 7.23 5.83
C PRO A 160 9.43 7.04 5.46
N LEU A 161 9.75 6.07 4.61
CA LEU A 161 11.13 5.86 4.17
C LEU A 161 11.63 7.07 3.36
N MET A 162 10.86 7.58 2.40
CA MET A 162 11.21 8.78 1.64
C MET A 162 11.32 10.03 2.53
N VAL A 163 10.37 10.22 3.44
CA VAL A 163 10.38 11.39 4.35
C VAL A 163 11.62 11.38 5.23
N ARG A 164 11.95 10.23 5.83
CA ARG A 164 13.04 10.12 6.82
C ARG A 164 14.42 10.04 6.20
N THR A 165 14.59 9.25 5.12
CA THR A 165 15.92 9.00 4.55
C THR A 165 16.32 9.97 3.46
N LEU A 166 15.33 10.50 2.73
CA LEU A 166 15.56 11.39 1.59
C LEU A 166 15.03 12.81 1.82
N SER A 167 14.48 13.08 3.01
CA SER A 167 13.88 14.39 3.38
C SER A 167 12.85 14.89 2.36
N VAL A 168 12.11 13.96 1.74
CA VAL A 168 11.06 14.29 0.76
C VAL A 168 9.85 14.83 1.49
N PRO A 169 9.28 15.98 1.08
CA PRO A 169 8.02 16.47 1.65
C PRO A 169 6.92 15.42 1.61
N ILE A 170 6.16 15.24 2.70
CA ILE A 170 5.18 14.15 2.84
C ILE A 170 4.17 14.12 1.68
N ARG A 171 3.70 15.27 1.20
CA ARG A 171 2.76 15.34 0.08
C ARG A 171 3.37 14.80 -1.21
N LEU A 172 4.65 15.13 -1.47
CA LEU A 172 5.37 14.61 -2.63
C LEU A 172 5.66 13.11 -2.47
N ALA A 173 6.01 12.65 -1.27
CA ALA A 173 6.19 11.24 -0.95
C ALA A 173 4.90 10.43 -1.18
N ILE A 174 3.74 10.95 -0.78
CA ILE A 174 2.42 10.34 -1.04
C ILE A 174 2.13 10.23 -2.54
N ARG A 175 2.43 11.28 -3.31
CA ARG A 175 2.25 11.26 -4.78
C ARG A 175 3.14 10.23 -5.47
N PHE A 176 4.42 10.19 -5.12
CA PHE A 176 5.35 9.16 -5.59
C PHE A 176 4.91 7.76 -5.19
N SER A 177 4.49 7.61 -3.95
CA SER A 177 4.03 6.32 -3.41
C SER A 177 2.82 5.80 -4.18
N SER A 178 1.81 6.63 -4.48
CA SER A 178 0.65 6.22 -5.27
C SER A 178 1.06 5.61 -6.63
N LEU A 179 2.00 6.26 -7.33
CA LEU A 179 2.49 5.78 -8.62
C LEU A 179 3.24 4.45 -8.48
N ALA A 180 4.16 4.39 -7.55
CA ALA A 180 4.98 3.19 -7.35
C ALA A 180 4.16 2.00 -6.83
N VAL A 181 3.13 2.25 -6.01
CA VAL A 181 2.15 1.23 -5.59
C VAL A 181 1.37 0.70 -6.79
N ALA A 182 0.94 1.57 -7.71
CA ALA A 182 0.30 1.10 -8.94
C ALA A 182 1.22 0.17 -9.75
N CYS A 183 2.51 0.50 -9.86
CA CYS A 183 3.50 -0.33 -10.54
C CYS A 183 3.76 -1.65 -9.82
N SER A 184 4.06 -1.62 -8.51
CA SER A 184 4.37 -2.82 -7.73
C SER A 184 3.17 -3.77 -7.59
N ALA A 185 1.97 -3.21 -7.37
CA ALA A 185 0.76 -4.02 -7.30
C ALA A 185 0.41 -4.65 -8.66
N SER A 186 0.64 -3.94 -9.78
CA SER A 186 0.46 -4.51 -11.12
C SER A 186 1.40 -5.70 -11.35
N ALA A 187 2.68 -5.57 -10.97
CA ALA A 187 3.66 -6.66 -11.09
C ALA A 187 3.27 -7.87 -10.25
N ALA A 188 2.92 -7.65 -8.97
CA ALA A 188 2.49 -8.72 -8.08
C ALA A 188 1.18 -9.37 -8.53
N SER A 189 0.20 -8.57 -9.01
CA SER A 189 -1.06 -9.06 -9.56
C SER A 189 -0.87 -9.97 -10.77
N LEU A 190 0.03 -9.61 -11.69
CA LEU A 190 0.37 -10.45 -12.82
C LEU A 190 0.91 -11.81 -12.37
N GLN A 191 1.80 -11.81 -11.38
CA GLN A 191 2.36 -13.06 -10.84
C GLN A 191 1.30 -13.91 -10.15
N PHE A 192 0.44 -13.29 -9.33
CA PHE A 192 -0.63 -14.00 -8.61
C PHE A 192 -1.70 -14.54 -9.56
N LEU A 193 -1.97 -13.81 -10.66
CA LEU A 193 -2.88 -14.28 -11.71
C LEU A 193 -2.34 -15.53 -12.40
N VAL A 194 -1.06 -15.53 -12.79
CA VAL A 194 -0.39 -16.69 -13.42
C VAL A 194 -0.35 -17.89 -12.49
N GLU A 195 -0.20 -17.67 -11.18
CA GLU A 195 -0.18 -18.73 -10.18
C GLU A 195 -1.58 -19.18 -9.72
N GLY A 196 -2.67 -18.56 -10.23
CA GLY A 196 -4.04 -18.87 -9.83
C GLY A 196 -4.34 -18.52 -8.36
N ARG A 197 -3.60 -17.61 -7.76
CA ARG A 197 -3.80 -17.19 -6.37
C ARG A 197 -4.79 -16.04 -6.26
N GLY A 198 -5.66 -16.11 -5.24
CA GLY A 198 -6.64 -15.07 -4.95
C GLY A 198 -7.87 -15.08 -5.86
N GLN A 199 -8.70 -14.06 -5.72
CA GLN A 199 -9.96 -13.88 -6.42
C GLN A 199 -9.94 -12.56 -7.21
N PRO A 200 -9.53 -12.55 -8.49
CA PRO A 200 -9.38 -11.32 -9.27
C PRO A 200 -10.70 -10.54 -9.40
N SER A 201 -11.82 -11.22 -9.61
CA SER A 201 -13.14 -10.57 -9.74
C SER A 201 -13.53 -9.78 -8.50
N MET A 202 -13.33 -10.37 -7.31
CA MET A 202 -13.60 -9.72 -6.03
C MET A 202 -12.64 -8.54 -5.78
N GLY A 203 -11.35 -8.74 -6.06
CA GLY A 203 -10.36 -7.68 -5.95
C GLY A 203 -10.65 -6.49 -6.86
N LEU A 204 -10.99 -6.74 -8.12
CA LEU A 204 -11.33 -5.69 -9.08
C LEU A 204 -12.60 -4.93 -8.71
N LEU A 205 -13.61 -5.60 -8.15
CA LEU A 205 -14.81 -4.93 -7.67
C LEU A 205 -14.52 -3.98 -6.50
N LEU A 206 -13.83 -4.48 -5.47
CA LEU A 206 -13.41 -3.68 -4.31
C LEU A 206 -12.53 -2.50 -4.74
N GLY A 207 -11.56 -2.77 -5.60
CA GLY A 207 -10.64 -1.77 -6.09
C GLY A 207 -11.28 -0.77 -7.04
N GLY A 208 -12.26 -1.18 -7.84
CA GLY A 208 -13.01 -0.29 -8.73
C GLY A 208 -13.82 0.75 -7.96
N THR A 209 -14.54 0.33 -6.90
CA THR A 209 -15.25 1.26 -6.00
C THR A 209 -14.28 2.16 -5.25
N ALA A 210 -13.17 1.59 -4.78
CA ALA A 210 -12.14 2.36 -4.09
C ALA A 210 -11.41 3.36 -4.99
N ALA A 211 -11.24 3.06 -6.28
CA ALA A 211 -10.57 3.96 -7.23
C ALA A 211 -11.27 5.31 -7.36
N VAL A 212 -12.59 5.32 -7.36
CA VAL A 212 -13.40 6.55 -7.42
C VAL A 212 -13.14 7.41 -6.18
N ALA A 213 -13.19 6.82 -5.00
CA ALA A 213 -12.92 7.53 -3.75
C ALA A 213 -11.46 7.95 -3.64
N ALA A 214 -10.50 7.13 -4.11
CA ALA A 214 -9.07 7.46 -4.13
C ALA A 214 -8.79 8.65 -5.06
N GLN A 215 -9.40 8.70 -6.22
CA GLN A 215 -9.29 9.82 -7.14
C GLN A 215 -9.81 11.12 -6.52
N TRP A 216 -10.97 11.06 -5.88
CA TRP A 216 -11.57 12.21 -5.21
C TRP A 216 -10.74 12.68 -4.02
N SER A 217 -10.24 11.78 -3.17
CA SER A 217 -9.44 12.14 -2.00
C SER A 217 -8.03 12.62 -2.38
N ALA A 218 -7.39 12.02 -3.37
CA ALA A 218 -6.10 12.44 -3.90
C ALA A 218 -6.13 13.87 -4.45
N SER A 219 -7.25 14.29 -5.04
CA SER A 219 -7.41 15.68 -5.53
C SER A 219 -7.45 16.73 -4.41
N ARG A 220 -7.72 16.30 -3.17
CA ARG A 220 -7.77 17.15 -1.97
C ARG A 220 -6.56 17.02 -1.05
N LEU A 221 -5.54 16.27 -1.45
CA LEU A 221 -4.33 16.03 -0.65
C LEU A 221 -3.69 17.33 -0.17
N ASP A 222 -3.63 18.36 -1.03
CA ASP A 222 -3.00 19.64 -0.70
C ASP A 222 -3.78 20.46 0.35
N GLN A 223 -5.04 20.13 0.58
CA GLN A 223 -5.89 20.77 1.59
C GLN A 223 -5.71 20.16 2.99
N VAL A 224 -5.08 18.99 3.08
CA VAL A 224 -4.88 18.27 4.34
C VAL A 224 -3.56 18.67 4.98
N ARG A 225 -3.60 18.90 6.31
CA ARG A 225 -2.40 19.26 7.08
C ARG A 225 -1.42 18.09 7.12
N PRO A 226 -0.09 18.33 6.91
CA PRO A 226 0.91 17.27 6.94
C PRO A 226 0.92 16.46 8.25
N GLY A 227 0.77 17.11 9.40
CA GLY A 227 0.69 16.44 10.70
C GLY A 227 -0.50 15.47 10.82
N LEU A 228 -1.66 15.82 10.22
CA LEU A 228 -2.82 14.92 10.18
C LEU A 228 -2.54 13.69 9.34
N LEU A 229 -1.86 13.84 8.20
CA LEU A 229 -1.47 12.71 7.34
C LEU A 229 -0.54 11.75 8.09
N ALA A 230 0.46 12.27 8.80
CA ALA A 230 1.37 11.48 9.63
C ALA A 230 0.62 10.74 10.76
N THR A 231 -0.29 11.42 11.44
CA THR A 231 -1.10 10.84 12.52
C THR A 231 -2.00 9.73 12.01
N LEU A 232 -2.67 9.93 10.87
CA LEU A 232 -3.53 8.91 10.25
C LEU A 232 -2.72 7.69 9.82
N LEU A 233 -1.55 7.89 9.19
CA LEU A 233 -0.64 6.80 8.82
C LEU A 233 -0.21 6.00 10.04
N ARG A 234 0.20 6.69 11.11
CA ARG A 234 0.64 6.06 12.36
C ARG A 234 -0.47 5.28 13.04
N ALA A 235 -1.65 5.88 13.17
CA ALA A 235 -2.80 5.23 13.80
C ALA A 235 -3.23 3.98 13.04
N LEU A 236 -3.30 4.09 11.69
CA LEU A 236 -3.65 2.97 10.83
C LEU A 236 -2.60 1.85 10.92
N ALA A 237 -1.31 2.20 10.86
CA ALA A 237 -0.23 1.22 10.99
C ALA A 237 -0.28 0.48 12.33
N LEU A 238 -0.54 1.19 13.45
CA LEU A 238 -0.64 0.58 14.78
C LEU A 238 -1.82 -0.40 14.86
N LEU A 239 -2.99 0.00 14.42
CA LEU A 239 -4.18 -0.86 14.42
C LEU A 239 -3.94 -2.15 13.63
N LEU A 240 -3.31 -2.02 12.46
CA LEU A 240 -3.03 -3.16 11.58
C LEU A 240 -1.88 -4.04 12.09
N ALA A 241 -0.90 -3.47 12.79
CA ALA A 241 0.14 -4.24 13.47
C ALA A 241 -0.48 -5.18 14.51
N LEU A 242 -1.41 -4.65 15.31
CA LEU A 242 -2.11 -5.44 16.34
C LEU A 242 -2.99 -6.53 15.73
N ASP A 243 -3.78 -6.23 14.69
CA ASP A 243 -4.65 -7.22 14.03
C ASP A 243 -3.83 -8.32 13.35
N SER A 244 -2.82 -7.96 12.55
CA SER A 244 -1.96 -8.94 11.86
C SER A 244 -1.16 -9.79 12.83
N GLY A 245 -0.64 -9.20 13.92
CA GLY A 245 0.10 -9.91 14.98
C GLY A 245 -0.78 -10.92 15.71
N ARG A 246 -1.99 -10.51 16.09
CA ARG A 246 -2.98 -11.41 16.72
C ARG A 246 -3.29 -12.61 15.82
N ARG A 247 -3.52 -12.38 14.53
CA ARG A 247 -3.83 -13.45 13.56
C ARG A 247 -2.64 -14.36 13.32
N ALA A 248 -1.43 -13.81 13.22
CA ALA A 248 -0.21 -14.59 13.09
C ALA A 248 -0.05 -15.55 14.28
N LEU A 249 -0.26 -15.06 15.51
CA LEU A 249 -0.19 -15.86 16.72
C LEU A 249 -1.27 -16.96 16.74
N GLN A 250 -2.51 -16.62 16.38
CA GLN A 250 -3.60 -17.59 16.31
C GLN A 250 -3.29 -18.73 15.33
N LEU A 251 -2.77 -18.40 14.13
CA LEU A 251 -2.41 -19.42 13.14
C LEU A 251 -1.20 -20.25 13.58
N ALA A 252 -0.20 -19.64 14.23
CA ALA A 252 0.97 -20.36 14.73
C ALA A 252 0.60 -21.36 15.83
N LEU A 253 -0.34 -21.01 16.71
CA LEU A 253 -0.82 -21.89 17.79
C LEU A 253 -1.74 -23.02 17.31
N GLN A 254 -2.27 -22.95 16.09
CA GLN A 254 -3.11 -23.99 15.49
C GLN A 254 -2.30 -25.00 14.67
N MET A 255 -1.00 -24.76 14.49
CA MET A 255 -0.11 -25.74 13.84
C MET A 255 0.27 -26.83 14.86
N PRO A 256 0.16 -28.12 14.47
CA PRO A 256 0.54 -29.25 15.31
C PRO A 256 2.04 -29.33 15.55
#